data_28a83154d65f2cc0e87568977d111656
#
_entry.id   28a83154d65f2cc0e87568977d111656
#
_cell.length_a   1.000
_cell.length_b   1.000
_cell.length_c   1.000
_cell.angle_alpha   90.00
_cell.angle_beta   90.00
_cell.angle_gamma   90.00
#
_symmetry.space_group_name_H-M   'P 1'
#
loop_
_entity.id
_entity.type
_entity.pdbx_description
1 polymer ?
#
loop_
_entity_poly.entity_id
_entity_poly.type
_entity_poly.pdbx_seq_one_letter_code
_entity_poly.pdbx_strand_id
1 'polypeptide(L)'
;MSTAHIIAQLCMLATLILMITGKTPIYMTAIVGAAISALIAGFPMAGGTGMTVTKMIVSGLNPVIADMTGILLFIGIMQATGFLDVIIRDIVRLGNKWGGGVGVACAGGVAAGVIGALTGFTQPVITAVICGPAAVRLGVRPNQSAGMIAHAGHIGNLAGFTHPTQVAILATAGIGYGLFNVLRFIAAGSIFVLSAIRATADMRRRGIKIDAAEKARIIQEIENREYSTTSWKAFFPFLVLVIGFICGLPIFLVGMAAAIVTMMLAHASPKQAELDMMKGVSLIATPLVATIGFLFMSTVIREIGMVQTVSDFVSPVLSVQPVLILFAVAFLTGFMTQSYAASVAVLVPFLQVTLQTGADPFASAFAAASGCSLIQYFLTGGPVAALSTVIPVIPGSDLKGANAFQRPSILFGCLVAFIITACLAFL
;
A
#
# COMPACT_ATOMS: atom_id res chain seq x y z
N MET A 1 -32.46 13.88 14.64
CA MET A 1 -32.24 13.02 13.45
C MET A 1 -33.61 12.43 13.06
N SER A 2 -33.90 12.30 11.76
CA SER A 2 -35.12 11.61 11.31
C SER A 2 -34.94 10.08 11.46
N THR A 3 -36.07 9.37 11.60
CA THR A 3 -36.07 7.89 11.65
C THR A 3 -35.37 7.28 10.42
N ALA A 4 -35.55 7.90 9.25
CA ALA A 4 -34.87 7.46 8.01
C ALA A 4 -33.33 7.52 8.11
N HIS A 5 -32.79 8.58 8.72
CA HIS A 5 -31.35 8.71 8.92
C HIS A 5 -30.81 7.65 9.90
N ILE A 6 -31.55 7.32 10.97
CA ILE A 6 -31.15 6.25 11.90
C ILE A 6 -31.11 4.90 11.19
N ILE A 7 -32.13 4.57 10.39
CA ILE A 7 -32.19 3.33 9.63
C ILE A 7 -31.05 3.28 8.60
N ALA A 8 -30.76 4.41 7.94
CA ALA A 8 -29.65 4.52 7.00
C ALA A 8 -28.29 4.27 7.67
N GLN A 9 -28.09 4.78 8.88
CA GLN A 9 -26.87 4.53 9.66
C GLN A 9 -26.75 3.07 10.09
N LEU A 10 -27.84 2.43 10.49
CA LEU A 10 -27.86 1.00 10.80
C LEU A 10 -27.54 0.14 9.55
N CYS A 11 -28.09 0.52 8.39
CA CYS A 11 -27.76 -0.11 7.11
C CYS A 11 -26.28 0.06 6.77
N MET A 12 -25.73 1.25 6.96
CA MET A 12 -24.29 1.51 6.75
C MET A 12 -23.44 0.71 7.73
N LEU A 13 -23.81 0.64 9.00
CA LEU A 13 -23.10 -0.19 10.00
C LEU A 13 -23.11 -1.67 9.59
N ALA A 14 -24.24 -2.20 9.13
CA ALA A 14 -24.33 -3.56 8.60
C ALA A 14 -23.40 -3.75 7.37
N THR A 15 -23.33 -2.76 6.49
CA THR A 15 -22.40 -2.73 5.34
C THR A 15 -20.95 -2.83 5.80
N LEU A 16 -20.55 -2.02 6.79
CA LEU A 16 -19.20 -2.04 7.36
C LEU A 16 -18.87 -3.40 7.99
N ILE A 17 -19.81 -3.98 8.74
CA ILE A 17 -19.65 -5.32 9.33
C ILE A 17 -19.47 -6.40 8.24
N LEU A 18 -20.26 -6.35 7.18
CA LEU A 18 -20.11 -7.29 6.05
C LEU A 18 -18.72 -7.16 5.38
N MET A 19 -18.23 -5.94 5.19
CA MET A 19 -16.88 -5.71 4.65
C MET A 19 -15.78 -6.27 5.58
N ILE A 20 -15.91 -6.08 6.90
CA ILE A 20 -14.96 -6.58 7.89
C ILE A 20 -14.92 -8.11 7.91
N THR A 21 -16.07 -8.75 7.80
CA THR A 21 -16.15 -10.24 7.83
C THR A 21 -15.55 -10.88 6.60
N GLY A 22 -15.32 -10.14 5.53
CA GLY A 22 -14.76 -10.66 4.27
C GLY A 22 -15.66 -11.66 3.54
N LYS A 23 -16.92 -11.80 3.97
CA LYS A 23 -17.88 -12.75 3.35
C LYS A 23 -18.45 -12.27 2.02
N THR A 24 -18.28 -11.00 1.71
CA THR A 24 -18.77 -10.36 0.49
C THR A 24 -17.63 -9.61 -0.21
N PRO A 25 -17.67 -9.45 -1.55
CA PRO A 25 -16.70 -8.66 -2.29
C PRO A 25 -16.67 -7.20 -1.78
N ILE A 26 -15.53 -6.75 -1.27
CA ILE A 26 -15.41 -5.50 -0.48
C ILE A 26 -15.93 -4.28 -1.25
N TYR A 27 -15.51 -4.08 -2.51
CA TYR A 27 -15.91 -2.90 -3.28
C TYR A 27 -17.39 -2.94 -3.69
N MET A 28 -17.93 -4.11 -4.04
CA MET A 28 -19.36 -4.25 -4.33
C MET A 28 -20.20 -3.93 -3.10
N THR A 29 -19.81 -4.46 -1.94
CA THR A 29 -20.49 -4.20 -0.65
C THR A 29 -20.44 -2.73 -0.31
N ALA A 30 -19.30 -2.04 -0.50
CA ALA A 30 -19.17 -0.61 -0.27
C ALA A 30 -20.11 0.20 -1.17
N ILE A 31 -20.14 -0.09 -2.48
CA ILE A 31 -20.97 0.65 -3.45
C ILE A 31 -22.46 0.42 -3.19
N VAL A 32 -22.87 -0.84 -3.08
CA VAL A 32 -24.29 -1.19 -2.91
C VAL A 32 -24.81 -0.74 -1.55
N GLY A 33 -24.04 -0.97 -0.48
CA GLY A 33 -24.42 -0.53 0.87
C GLY A 33 -24.50 0.99 1.00
N ALA A 34 -23.58 1.73 0.38
CA ALA A 34 -23.63 3.19 0.34
C ALA A 34 -24.87 3.67 -0.43
N ALA A 35 -25.16 3.10 -1.61
CA ALA A 35 -26.34 3.48 -2.39
C ALA A 35 -27.64 3.22 -1.62
N ILE A 36 -27.79 2.05 -1.02
CA ILE A 36 -28.98 1.70 -0.22
C ILE A 36 -29.12 2.65 0.98
N SER A 37 -28.02 2.92 1.71
CA SER A 37 -28.06 3.82 2.86
C SER A 37 -28.45 5.25 2.48
N ALA A 38 -27.95 5.77 1.35
CA ALA A 38 -28.30 7.08 0.84
C ALA A 38 -29.80 7.15 0.44
N LEU A 39 -30.33 6.12 -0.21
CA LEU A 39 -31.73 6.04 -0.60
C LEU A 39 -32.67 5.93 0.62
N ILE A 40 -32.31 5.14 1.63
CA ILE A 40 -33.06 5.04 2.89
C ILE A 40 -33.09 6.40 3.61
N ALA A 41 -31.98 7.16 3.57
CA ALA A 41 -31.94 8.51 4.15
C ALA A 41 -32.79 9.54 3.39
N GLY A 42 -33.33 9.16 2.21
CA GLY A 42 -34.22 10.01 1.42
C GLY A 42 -33.51 10.87 0.38
N PHE A 43 -32.22 10.60 0.09
CA PHE A 43 -31.50 11.32 -0.96
C PHE A 43 -31.99 10.87 -2.35
N PRO A 44 -32.41 11.81 -3.24
CA PRO A 44 -32.82 11.45 -4.58
C PRO A 44 -31.64 10.96 -5.43
N MET A 45 -31.91 10.08 -6.39
CA MET A 45 -30.86 9.56 -7.28
C MET A 45 -30.17 10.67 -8.06
N ALA A 46 -30.93 11.61 -8.62
CA ALA A 46 -30.45 12.72 -9.45
C ALA A 46 -31.44 13.89 -9.40
N GLY A 47 -31.02 15.05 -9.91
CA GLY A 47 -31.85 16.25 -10.03
C GLY A 47 -31.89 17.10 -8.75
N GLY A 48 -32.57 18.28 -8.83
CA GLY A 48 -32.70 19.21 -7.70
C GLY A 48 -31.40 19.97 -7.36
N THR A 49 -31.58 20.93 -6.40
CA THR A 49 -30.48 21.79 -5.92
C THR A 49 -29.72 21.18 -4.74
N GLY A 50 -30.33 20.25 -4.02
CA GLY A 50 -29.72 19.58 -2.86
C GLY A 50 -28.71 18.50 -3.20
N MET A 51 -28.25 17.80 -2.15
CA MET A 51 -27.40 16.64 -2.30
C MET A 51 -28.17 15.47 -2.93
N THR A 52 -27.56 14.74 -3.86
CA THR A 52 -28.12 13.57 -4.55
C THR A 52 -27.13 12.44 -4.57
N VAL A 53 -27.58 11.21 -4.80
CA VAL A 53 -26.68 10.04 -4.93
C VAL A 53 -25.67 10.28 -6.05
N THR A 54 -26.08 10.84 -7.19
CA THR A 54 -25.16 11.21 -8.28
C THR A 54 -24.08 12.19 -7.83
N LYS A 55 -24.45 13.26 -7.07
CA LYS A 55 -23.45 14.21 -6.55
C LYS A 55 -22.49 13.55 -5.56
N MET A 56 -22.98 12.62 -4.72
CA MET A 56 -22.14 11.86 -3.80
C MET A 56 -21.14 10.96 -4.54
N ILE A 57 -21.56 10.33 -5.63
CA ILE A 57 -20.65 9.53 -6.49
C ILE A 57 -19.60 10.44 -7.13
N VAL A 58 -20.02 11.57 -7.69
CA VAL A 58 -19.11 12.53 -8.36
C VAL A 58 -18.12 13.14 -7.35
N SER A 59 -18.55 13.41 -6.12
CA SER A 59 -17.62 13.88 -5.07
C SER A 59 -16.56 12.87 -4.70
N GLY A 60 -16.79 11.57 -4.96
CA GLY A 60 -15.81 10.50 -4.84
C GLY A 60 -14.76 10.50 -5.95
N LEU A 61 -14.99 11.17 -7.08
CA LEU A 61 -14.02 11.33 -8.15
C LEU A 61 -13.02 12.44 -7.80
N ASN A 62 -12.18 12.19 -6.82
CA ASN A 62 -11.21 13.12 -6.28
C ASN A 62 -9.99 13.26 -7.21
N PRO A 63 -9.26 14.41 -7.25
CA PRO A 63 -8.01 14.55 -7.98
C PRO A 63 -6.99 13.44 -7.78
N VAL A 64 -6.97 12.82 -6.59
CA VAL A 64 -6.08 11.68 -6.28
C VAL A 64 -6.32 10.48 -7.20
N ILE A 65 -7.54 10.30 -7.74
CA ILE A 65 -7.83 9.25 -8.73
C ILE A 65 -7.17 9.57 -10.08
N ALA A 66 -7.17 10.84 -10.49
CA ALA A 66 -6.46 11.26 -11.67
C ALA A 66 -4.95 11.04 -11.52
N ASP A 67 -4.39 11.43 -10.38
CA ASP A 67 -2.97 11.23 -10.04
C ASP A 67 -2.60 9.74 -10.09
N MET A 68 -3.42 8.88 -9.48
CA MET A 68 -3.25 7.44 -9.54
C MET A 68 -3.22 6.95 -10.99
N THR A 69 -4.14 7.42 -11.83
CA THR A 69 -4.19 7.03 -13.25
C THR A 69 -2.91 7.43 -13.99
N GLY A 70 -2.38 8.63 -13.76
CA GLY A 70 -1.12 9.08 -14.37
C GLY A 70 0.06 8.17 -14.04
N ILE A 71 0.20 7.79 -12.76
CA ILE A 71 1.24 6.84 -12.34
C ILE A 71 1.08 5.48 -13.05
N LEU A 72 -0.14 5.03 -13.25
CA LEU A 72 -0.41 3.73 -13.86
C LEU A 72 -0.12 3.68 -15.35
N LEU A 73 -0.37 4.75 -16.06
CA LEU A 73 0.06 4.88 -17.46
C LEU A 73 1.58 4.75 -17.55
N PHE A 74 2.31 5.40 -16.67
CA PHE A 74 3.75 5.28 -16.56
C PHE A 74 4.21 3.85 -16.26
N ILE A 75 3.62 3.20 -15.26
CA ILE A 75 4.00 1.83 -14.90
C ILE A 75 3.66 0.82 -16.00
N GLY A 76 2.54 1.00 -16.69
CA GLY A 76 2.16 0.13 -17.80
C GLY A 76 3.24 0.05 -18.88
N ILE A 77 3.73 1.19 -19.32
CA ILE A 77 4.79 1.23 -20.33
C ILE A 77 6.15 0.76 -19.76
N MET A 78 6.48 1.09 -18.50
CA MET A 78 7.71 0.61 -17.86
C MET A 78 7.75 -0.92 -17.77
N GLN A 79 6.63 -1.55 -17.46
CA GLN A 79 6.50 -3.00 -17.41
C GLN A 79 6.57 -3.62 -18.81
N ALA A 80 5.81 -3.10 -19.77
CA ALA A 80 5.75 -3.64 -21.11
C ALA A 80 7.09 -3.53 -21.87
N THR A 81 7.88 -2.50 -21.57
CA THR A 81 9.21 -2.29 -22.15
C THR A 81 10.33 -3.04 -21.41
N GLY A 82 10.04 -3.72 -20.28
CA GLY A 82 11.03 -4.42 -19.47
C GLY A 82 11.94 -3.51 -18.64
N PHE A 83 11.65 -2.22 -18.56
CA PHE A 83 12.43 -1.26 -17.76
C PHE A 83 12.34 -1.57 -16.26
N LEU A 84 11.19 -2.05 -15.78
CA LEU A 84 11.05 -2.52 -14.39
C LEU A 84 11.96 -3.71 -14.07
N ASP A 85 12.15 -4.64 -15.01
CA ASP A 85 13.00 -5.80 -14.81
C ASP A 85 14.47 -5.41 -14.59
N VAL A 86 14.91 -4.36 -15.29
CA VAL A 86 16.25 -3.79 -15.11
C VAL A 86 16.42 -3.19 -13.71
N ILE A 87 15.40 -2.47 -13.23
CA ILE A 87 15.42 -1.90 -11.88
C ILE A 87 15.44 -3.00 -10.82
N ILE A 88 14.65 -4.06 -10.98
CA ILE A 88 14.63 -5.22 -10.08
C ILE A 88 16.03 -5.85 -10.03
N ARG A 89 16.65 -6.10 -11.20
CA ARG A 89 18.02 -6.62 -11.30
C ARG A 89 19.00 -5.78 -10.49
N ASP A 90 18.95 -4.47 -10.67
CA ASP A 90 19.92 -3.56 -10.04
C ASP A 90 19.74 -3.49 -8.53
N ILE A 91 18.49 -3.54 -8.04
CA ILE A 91 18.20 -3.62 -6.61
C ILE A 91 18.75 -4.93 -6.03
N VAL A 92 18.54 -6.06 -6.71
CA VAL A 92 19.01 -7.37 -6.24
C VAL A 92 20.55 -7.44 -6.26
N ARG A 93 21.18 -6.92 -7.31
CA ARG A 93 22.65 -6.81 -7.42
C ARG A 93 23.23 -5.98 -6.25
N LEU A 94 22.62 -4.84 -5.95
CA LEU A 94 23.04 -4.00 -4.84
C LEU A 94 22.89 -4.72 -3.49
N GLY A 95 21.77 -5.42 -3.29
CA GLY A 95 21.53 -6.22 -2.08
C GLY A 95 22.59 -7.32 -1.89
N ASN A 96 22.94 -8.04 -2.95
CA ASN A 96 24.00 -9.05 -2.90
C ASN A 96 25.38 -8.45 -2.59
N LYS A 97 25.70 -7.29 -3.20
CA LYS A 97 26.97 -6.59 -2.96
C LYS A 97 27.14 -6.19 -1.48
N TRP A 98 26.10 -5.67 -0.85
CA TRP A 98 26.18 -5.10 0.50
C TRP A 98 25.89 -6.09 1.62
N GLY A 99 25.00 -7.05 1.40
CA GLY A 99 24.47 -7.89 2.49
C GLY A 99 24.54 -9.41 2.24
N GLY A 100 25.15 -9.87 1.15
CA GLY A 100 25.16 -11.29 0.81
C GLY A 100 23.77 -11.88 0.79
N GLY A 101 23.54 -13.04 1.42
CA GLY A 101 22.26 -13.73 1.44
C GLY A 101 21.14 -12.91 2.06
N VAL A 102 21.40 -12.21 3.17
CA VAL A 102 20.45 -11.33 3.82
C VAL A 102 20.10 -10.15 2.91
N GLY A 103 21.12 -9.57 2.27
CA GLY A 103 20.92 -8.47 1.31
C GLY A 103 20.09 -8.90 0.10
N VAL A 104 20.30 -10.11 -0.43
CA VAL A 104 19.50 -10.66 -1.54
C VAL A 104 18.04 -10.85 -1.15
N ALA A 105 17.75 -11.41 0.05
CA ALA A 105 16.40 -11.58 0.53
C ALA A 105 15.68 -10.25 0.75
N CYS A 106 16.36 -9.27 1.38
CA CYS A 106 15.83 -7.92 1.56
C CYS A 106 15.60 -7.22 0.22
N ALA A 107 16.55 -7.31 -0.71
CA ALA A 107 16.44 -6.71 -2.04
C ALA A 107 15.26 -7.29 -2.83
N GLY A 108 15.03 -8.60 -2.75
CA GLY A 108 13.85 -9.25 -3.33
C GLY A 108 12.54 -8.70 -2.77
N GLY A 109 12.46 -8.52 -1.46
CA GLY A 109 11.30 -7.93 -0.80
C GLY A 109 11.12 -6.45 -1.17
N VAL A 110 12.19 -5.65 -1.18
CA VAL A 110 12.14 -4.23 -1.59
C VAL A 110 11.72 -4.10 -3.04
N ALA A 111 12.28 -4.88 -3.96
CA ALA A 111 11.94 -4.83 -5.37
C ALA A 111 10.45 -5.15 -5.60
N ALA A 112 9.95 -6.24 -5.02
CA ALA A 112 8.53 -6.58 -5.12
C ALA A 112 7.64 -5.52 -4.43
N GLY A 113 8.10 -4.93 -3.33
CA GLY A 113 7.42 -3.86 -2.63
C GLY A 113 7.33 -2.58 -3.46
N VAL A 114 8.39 -2.19 -4.15
CA VAL A 114 8.41 -1.03 -5.06
C VAL A 114 7.40 -1.24 -6.19
N ILE A 115 7.38 -2.43 -6.81
CA ILE A 115 6.36 -2.76 -7.83
C ILE A 115 4.96 -2.62 -7.22
N GLY A 116 4.73 -3.21 -6.03
CA GLY A 116 3.45 -3.12 -5.34
C GLY A 116 3.05 -1.69 -5.00
N ALA A 117 4.00 -0.84 -4.60
CA ALA A 117 3.75 0.57 -4.32
C ALA A 117 3.28 1.34 -5.56
N LEU A 118 3.75 0.95 -6.73
CA LEU A 118 3.41 1.58 -8.00
C LEU A 118 2.14 1.01 -8.62
N THR A 119 1.89 -0.30 -8.47
CA THR A 119 0.76 -0.99 -9.10
C THR A 119 -0.45 -1.18 -8.18
N GLY A 120 -0.33 -0.86 -6.89
CA GLY A 120 -1.37 -1.12 -5.88
C GLY A 120 -1.55 -2.61 -5.54
N PHE A 121 -0.72 -3.48 -6.12
CA PHE A 121 -0.81 -4.93 -5.92
C PHE A 121 0.57 -5.56 -5.77
N THR A 122 0.91 -5.98 -4.57
CA THR A 122 2.21 -6.57 -4.26
C THR A 122 2.23 -8.06 -4.58
N GLN A 123 3.16 -8.47 -5.45
CA GLN A 123 3.35 -9.88 -5.81
C GLN A 123 4.77 -10.34 -5.47
N PRO A 124 5.07 -10.70 -4.22
CA PRO A 124 6.43 -11.05 -3.80
C PRO A 124 6.96 -12.33 -4.45
N VAL A 125 6.09 -13.18 -4.97
CA VAL A 125 6.49 -14.43 -5.66
C VAL A 125 7.40 -14.16 -6.86
N ILE A 126 7.21 -13.05 -7.58
CA ILE A 126 8.00 -12.71 -8.77
C ILE A 126 9.50 -12.64 -8.44
N THR A 127 9.84 -11.98 -7.34
CA THR A 127 11.23 -11.87 -6.88
C THR A 127 11.65 -13.05 -6.02
N ALA A 128 10.71 -13.69 -5.33
CA ALA A 128 10.97 -14.83 -4.44
C ALA A 128 11.55 -16.04 -5.17
N VAL A 129 11.10 -16.30 -6.40
CA VAL A 129 11.61 -17.41 -7.23
C VAL A 129 13.13 -17.32 -7.44
N ILE A 130 13.66 -16.11 -7.53
CA ILE A 130 15.10 -15.87 -7.75
C ILE A 130 15.81 -15.64 -6.42
N CYS A 131 15.32 -14.68 -5.64
CA CYS A 131 16.00 -14.20 -4.44
C CYS A 131 15.87 -15.17 -3.27
N GLY A 132 14.78 -15.92 -3.19
CA GLY A 132 14.53 -16.84 -2.08
C GLY A 132 15.54 -17.97 -2.00
N PRO A 133 15.62 -18.86 -3.02
CA PRO A 133 16.61 -19.92 -3.06
C PRO A 133 18.06 -19.40 -3.05
N ALA A 134 18.34 -18.26 -3.71
CA ALA A 134 19.67 -17.66 -3.71
C ALA A 134 20.10 -17.23 -2.30
N ALA A 135 19.21 -16.58 -1.53
CA ALA A 135 19.49 -16.21 -0.15
C ALA A 135 19.74 -17.43 0.76
N VAL A 136 18.98 -18.51 0.55
CA VAL A 136 19.17 -19.78 1.29
C VAL A 136 20.52 -20.41 0.96
N ARG A 137 20.91 -20.48 -0.31
CA ARG A 137 22.25 -20.95 -0.72
C ARG A 137 23.37 -20.12 -0.07
N LEU A 138 23.14 -18.83 0.15
CA LEU A 138 24.04 -17.93 0.85
C LEU A 138 23.91 -17.98 2.38
N GLY A 139 23.26 -19.00 2.95
CA GLY A 139 23.25 -19.32 4.37
C GLY A 139 22.11 -18.72 5.20
N VAL A 140 21.15 -18.00 4.59
CA VAL A 140 19.93 -17.51 5.26
C VAL A 140 19.00 -18.71 5.48
N ARG A 141 18.32 -18.78 6.65
CA ARG A 141 17.33 -19.84 6.87
C ARG A 141 16.14 -19.66 5.93
N PRO A 142 15.52 -20.75 5.42
CA PRO A 142 14.37 -20.65 4.53
C PRO A 142 13.25 -19.76 5.05
N ASN A 143 12.85 -19.90 6.34
CA ASN A 143 11.81 -19.09 6.96
C ASN A 143 12.19 -17.61 7.09
N GLN A 144 13.47 -17.31 7.29
CA GLN A 144 13.96 -15.92 7.31
C GLN A 144 13.93 -15.32 5.91
N SER A 145 14.34 -16.06 4.89
CA SER A 145 14.28 -15.63 3.49
C SER A 145 12.85 -15.36 3.07
N ALA A 146 11.93 -16.30 3.32
CA ALA A 146 10.51 -16.15 3.02
C ALA A 146 9.89 -14.94 3.74
N GLY A 147 10.17 -14.78 5.04
CA GLY A 147 9.66 -13.64 5.81
C GLY A 147 10.17 -12.30 5.32
N MET A 148 11.47 -12.18 4.99
CA MET A 148 12.04 -10.93 4.46
C MET A 148 11.44 -10.56 3.11
N ILE A 149 11.28 -11.52 2.20
CA ILE A 149 10.70 -11.23 0.87
C ILE A 149 9.21 -10.88 1.00
N ALA A 150 8.47 -11.55 1.88
CA ALA A 150 7.07 -11.26 2.11
C ALA A 150 6.82 -9.88 2.75
N HIS A 151 7.82 -9.23 3.35
CA HIS A 151 7.73 -7.83 3.77
C HIS A 151 7.49 -6.85 2.61
N ALA A 152 7.60 -7.29 1.36
CA ALA A 152 7.18 -6.52 0.18
C ALA A 152 5.78 -5.89 0.35
N GLY A 153 4.85 -6.63 0.97
CA GLY A 153 3.50 -6.13 1.25
C GLY A 153 3.48 -4.88 2.12
N HIS A 154 4.42 -4.72 3.05
CA HIS A 154 4.51 -3.51 3.87
C HIS A 154 4.91 -2.29 3.01
N ILE A 155 5.89 -2.43 2.11
CA ILE A 155 6.25 -1.33 1.20
C ILE A 155 5.10 -1.02 0.26
N GLY A 156 4.53 -2.03 -0.40
CA GLY A 156 3.45 -1.86 -1.37
C GLY A 156 2.21 -1.22 -0.77
N ASN A 157 1.79 -1.65 0.41
CA ASN A 157 0.57 -1.13 1.04
C ASN A 157 0.80 0.16 1.83
N LEU A 158 1.99 0.34 2.45
CA LEU A 158 2.29 1.55 3.20
C LEU A 158 2.66 2.73 2.33
N ALA A 159 3.63 2.54 1.44
CA ALA A 159 4.19 3.62 0.64
C ALA A 159 3.57 3.70 -0.76
N GLY A 160 2.62 2.82 -1.07
CA GLY A 160 2.02 2.72 -2.39
C GLY A 160 1.27 3.99 -2.80
N PHE A 161 1.38 4.34 -4.08
CA PHE A 161 0.67 5.50 -4.65
C PHE A 161 -0.73 5.12 -5.15
N THR A 162 -0.98 3.86 -5.40
CA THR A 162 -2.17 3.35 -6.09
C THR A 162 -3.02 2.43 -5.23
N HIS A 163 -2.66 2.22 -3.96
CA HIS A 163 -3.44 1.36 -3.08
C HIS A 163 -4.77 2.03 -2.70
N PRO A 164 -5.94 1.41 -2.98
CA PRO A 164 -7.26 2.05 -2.86
C PRO A 164 -7.54 2.62 -1.48
N THR A 165 -7.17 1.89 -0.43
CA THR A 165 -7.36 2.31 0.96
C THR A 165 -6.58 3.57 1.28
N GLN A 166 -5.33 3.65 0.83
CA GLN A 166 -4.50 4.83 1.04
C GLN A 166 -5.06 6.03 0.31
N VAL A 167 -5.46 5.83 -0.95
CA VAL A 167 -6.09 6.87 -1.77
C VAL A 167 -7.35 7.40 -1.09
N ALA A 168 -8.20 6.52 -0.54
CA ALA A 168 -9.40 6.91 0.18
C ALA A 168 -9.09 7.73 1.45
N ILE A 169 -8.07 7.36 2.22
CA ILE A 169 -7.63 8.11 3.42
C ILE A 169 -7.10 9.49 3.03
N LEU A 170 -6.21 9.57 2.01
CA LEU A 170 -5.67 10.84 1.51
C LEU A 170 -6.77 11.77 1.04
N ALA A 171 -7.70 11.25 0.23
CA ALA A 171 -8.83 12.00 -0.28
C ALA A 171 -9.78 12.49 0.84
N THR A 172 -10.04 11.66 1.86
CA THR A 172 -10.86 12.03 3.01
C THR A 172 -10.20 13.14 3.84
N ALA A 173 -8.88 13.11 3.99
CA ALA A 173 -8.13 14.13 4.69
C ALA A 173 -7.84 15.38 3.84
N GLY A 174 -8.10 15.34 2.53
CA GLY A 174 -7.82 16.46 1.62
C GLY A 174 -6.33 16.72 1.40
N ILE A 175 -5.48 15.71 1.55
CA ILE A 175 -4.04 15.80 1.36
C ILE A 175 -3.57 15.00 0.14
N GLY A 176 -2.41 15.39 -0.41
CA GLY A 176 -1.77 14.69 -1.52
C GLY A 176 -0.67 13.71 -1.08
N TYR A 177 -0.01 13.14 -2.10
CA TYR A 177 1.18 12.31 -1.93
C TYR A 177 2.40 13.16 -1.50
N GLY A 178 3.59 12.59 -1.60
CA GLY A 178 4.84 13.26 -1.30
C GLY A 178 5.39 12.91 0.07
N LEU A 179 5.50 13.87 0.98
CA LEU A 179 6.04 13.63 2.33
C LEU A 179 5.31 12.49 3.06
N PHE A 180 4.00 12.37 2.86
CA PHE A 180 3.21 11.27 3.41
C PHE A 180 3.78 9.89 3.01
N ASN A 181 4.07 9.68 1.72
CA ASN A 181 4.64 8.43 1.24
C ASN A 181 6.08 8.23 1.72
N VAL A 182 6.89 9.29 1.79
CA VAL A 182 8.26 9.23 2.31
C VAL A 182 8.29 8.76 3.76
N LEU A 183 7.49 9.35 4.63
CA LEU A 183 7.43 8.94 6.05
C LEU A 183 6.93 7.50 6.21
N ARG A 184 5.96 7.10 5.39
CA ARG A 184 5.46 5.72 5.39
C ARG A 184 6.50 4.74 4.83
N PHE A 185 7.28 5.15 3.83
CA PHE A 185 8.41 4.35 3.34
C PHE A 185 9.48 4.16 4.43
N ILE A 186 9.74 5.17 5.26
CA ILE A 186 10.63 5.06 6.42
C ILE A 186 10.10 4.01 7.41
N ALA A 187 8.81 4.06 7.74
CA ALA A 187 8.19 3.09 8.65
C ALA A 187 8.25 1.65 8.06
N ALA A 188 7.95 1.47 6.78
CA ALA A 188 8.08 0.18 6.10
C ALA A 188 9.53 -0.30 6.02
N GLY A 189 10.46 0.60 5.71
CA GLY A 189 11.90 0.31 5.63
C GLY A 189 12.48 -0.17 6.96
N SER A 190 12.00 0.36 8.08
CA SER A 190 12.43 -0.06 9.42
C SER A 190 12.19 -1.55 9.68
N ILE A 191 11.13 -2.14 9.10
CA ILE A 191 10.83 -3.58 9.18
C ILE A 191 11.96 -4.39 8.51
N PHE A 192 12.41 -3.96 7.33
CA PHE A 192 13.52 -4.63 6.63
C PHE A 192 14.82 -4.49 7.39
N VAL A 193 15.10 -3.33 7.98
CA VAL A 193 16.31 -3.08 8.78
C VAL A 193 16.36 -4.05 9.96
N LEU A 194 15.30 -4.16 10.75
CA LEU A 194 15.29 -5.09 11.89
C LEU A 194 15.33 -6.55 11.44
N SER A 195 14.64 -6.92 10.37
CA SER A 195 14.71 -8.27 9.80
C SER A 195 16.13 -8.63 9.34
N ALA A 196 16.81 -7.70 8.66
CA ALA A 196 18.20 -7.87 8.23
C ALA A 196 19.16 -8.04 9.41
N ILE A 197 19.03 -7.20 10.45
CA ILE A 197 19.84 -7.30 11.67
C ILE A 197 19.66 -8.67 12.33
N ARG A 198 18.41 -9.14 12.49
CA ARG A 198 18.10 -10.42 13.11
C ARG A 198 18.62 -11.62 12.28
N ALA A 199 18.44 -11.60 10.97
CA ALA A 199 18.95 -12.63 10.09
C ALA A 199 20.49 -12.66 10.07
N THR A 200 21.13 -11.50 10.03
CA THR A 200 22.59 -11.39 10.09
C THR A 200 23.14 -11.89 11.44
N ALA A 201 22.49 -11.54 12.54
CA ALA A 201 22.88 -12.02 13.87
C ALA A 201 22.75 -13.56 13.98
N ASP A 202 21.67 -14.14 13.42
CA ASP A 202 21.50 -15.58 13.38
C ASP A 202 22.59 -16.27 12.54
N MET A 203 22.92 -15.73 11.36
CA MET A 203 24.01 -16.26 10.52
C MET A 203 25.35 -16.22 11.25
N ARG A 204 25.68 -15.11 11.93
CA ARG A 204 26.90 -14.97 12.74
C ARG A 204 26.95 -15.99 13.88
N ARG A 205 25.85 -16.18 14.60
CA ARG A 205 25.75 -17.17 15.70
C ARG A 205 25.96 -18.61 15.22
N ARG A 206 25.56 -18.91 13.98
CA ARG A 206 25.76 -20.21 13.34
C ARG A 206 27.15 -20.38 12.71
N GLY A 207 27.99 -19.36 12.74
CA GLY A 207 29.32 -19.41 12.13
C GLY A 207 29.31 -19.48 10.61
N ILE A 208 28.21 -19.05 9.95
CA ILE A 208 28.09 -19.11 8.50
C ILE A 208 29.08 -18.13 7.87
N LYS A 209 30.00 -18.67 7.07
CA LYS A 209 30.88 -17.89 6.20
C LYS A 209 30.30 -17.92 4.79
N ILE A 210 30.15 -16.75 4.19
CA ILE A 210 29.66 -16.64 2.81
C ILE A 210 30.80 -17.04 1.87
N ASP A 211 30.56 -18.04 1.05
CA ASP A 211 31.50 -18.44 -0.02
C ASP A 211 31.51 -17.35 -1.11
N ALA A 212 32.68 -16.80 -1.36
CA ALA A 212 32.88 -15.77 -2.37
C ALA A 212 32.59 -16.29 -3.78
N ALA A 213 32.89 -17.56 -4.06
CA ALA A 213 32.62 -18.18 -5.35
C ALA A 213 31.11 -18.35 -5.59
N GLU A 214 30.35 -18.81 -4.57
CA GLU A 214 28.91 -18.94 -4.68
C GLU A 214 28.24 -17.56 -4.80
N LYS A 215 28.73 -16.54 -4.08
CA LYS A 215 28.28 -15.16 -4.23
C LYS A 215 28.46 -14.65 -5.66
N ALA A 216 29.64 -14.89 -6.27
CA ALA A 216 29.92 -14.51 -7.65
C ALA A 216 29.02 -15.24 -8.65
N ARG A 217 28.77 -16.54 -8.44
CA ARG A 217 27.92 -17.38 -9.28
C ARG A 217 26.47 -16.87 -9.28
N ILE A 218 25.93 -16.51 -8.13
CA ILE A 218 24.57 -15.96 -8.04
C ILE A 218 24.45 -14.62 -8.78
N ILE A 219 25.47 -13.75 -8.67
CA ILE A 219 25.50 -12.51 -9.46
C ILE A 219 25.47 -12.83 -10.95
N GLN A 220 26.30 -13.77 -11.38
CA GLN A 220 26.39 -14.17 -12.78
C GLN A 220 25.07 -14.76 -13.30
N GLU A 221 24.37 -15.58 -12.50
CA GLU A 221 23.04 -16.11 -12.85
C GLU A 221 22.01 -15.00 -13.06
N ILE A 222 22.09 -13.89 -12.30
CA ILE A 222 21.22 -12.71 -12.44
C ILE A 222 21.63 -11.88 -13.66
N GLU A 223 22.92 -11.70 -13.90
CA GLU A 223 23.45 -10.88 -14.99
C GLU A 223 23.33 -11.57 -16.38
N ASN A 224 23.32 -12.90 -16.43
CA ASN A 224 23.17 -13.65 -17.68
C ASN A 224 21.76 -13.60 -18.29
N ARG A 225 20.79 -12.94 -17.63
CA ARG A 225 19.47 -12.70 -18.24
C ARG A 225 19.56 -11.56 -19.25
N GLU A 226 18.91 -11.73 -20.37
CA GLU A 226 18.75 -10.64 -21.34
C GLU A 226 17.82 -9.56 -20.79
N TYR A 227 18.27 -8.31 -20.82
CA TYR A 227 17.50 -7.15 -20.40
C TYR A 227 17.31 -6.19 -21.57
N SER A 228 16.13 -5.61 -21.65
CA SER A 228 15.71 -4.74 -22.77
C SER A 228 16.48 -3.42 -22.85
N THR A 229 17.08 -2.98 -21.76
CA THR A 229 17.73 -1.66 -21.67
C THR A 229 18.84 -1.61 -20.63
N THR A 230 19.50 -0.47 -20.54
CA THR A 230 20.54 -0.19 -19.53
C THR A 230 19.95 0.41 -18.27
N SER A 231 20.64 0.26 -17.12
CA SER A 231 20.22 0.81 -15.82
C SER A 231 19.87 2.30 -15.89
N TRP A 232 20.73 3.10 -16.53
CA TRP A 232 20.50 4.54 -16.66
C TRP A 232 19.20 4.88 -17.37
N LYS A 233 18.94 4.24 -18.51
CA LYS A 233 17.69 4.44 -19.27
C LYS A 233 16.46 4.02 -18.47
N ALA A 234 16.55 2.94 -17.68
CA ALA A 234 15.45 2.46 -16.85
C ALA A 234 15.14 3.40 -15.68
N PHE A 235 16.17 4.01 -15.06
CA PHE A 235 15.99 4.93 -13.94
C PHE A 235 15.57 6.35 -14.36
N PHE A 236 15.94 6.81 -15.54
CA PHE A 236 15.70 8.19 -15.97
C PHE A 236 14.21 8.62 -15.92
N PRO A 237 13.22 7.80 -16.36
CA PRO A 237 11.80 8.14 -16.22
C PRO A 237 11.34 8.29 -14.78
N PHE A 238 11.91 7.50 -13.84
CA PHE A 238 11.64 7.69 -12.42
C PHE A 238 12.19 9.01 -11.89
N LEU A 239 13.34 9.45 -12.39
CA LEU A 239 13.88 10.76 -12.03
C LEU A 239 12.93 11.89 -12.46
N VAL A 240 12.33 11.78 -13.65
CA VAL A 240 11.31 12.73 -14.12
C VAL A 240 10.11 12.76 -13.15
N LEU A 241 9.64 11.59 -12.74
CA LEU A 241 8.55 11.47 -11.77
C LEU A 241 8.90 12.14 -10.43
N VAL A 242 10.07 11.83 -9.87
CA VAL A 242 10.54 12.38 -8.59
C VAL A 242 10.71 13.89 -8.63
N ILE A 243 11.32 14.42 -9.69
CA ILE A 243 11.49 15.87 -9.89
C ILE A 243 10.13 16.55 -9.97
N GLY A 244 9.19 15.99 -10.75
CA GLY A 244 7.83 16.51 -10.84
C GLY A 244 7.12 16.56 -9.48
N PHE A 245 7.28 15.54 -8.64
CA PHE A 245 6.77 15.53 -7.27
C PHE A 245 7.38 16.65 -6.41
N ILE A 246 8.71 16.79 -6.46
CA ILE A 246 9.42 17.82 -5.67
C ILE A 246 8.99 19.22 -6.12
N CYS A 247 8.75 19.41 -7.41
CA CYS A 247 8.29 20.69 -7.97
C CYS A 247 6.79 20.97 -7.74
N GLY A 248 6.06 20.05 -7.09
CA GLY A 248 4.63 20.22 -6.82
C GLY A 248 3.74 20.20 -8.08
N LEU A 249 4.23 19.60 -9.17
CA LEU A 249 3.46 19.49 -10.42
C LEU A 249 2.34 18.45 -10.28
N PRO A 250 1.21 18.60 -11.04
CA PRO A 250 0.14 17.63 -11.05
C PRO A 250 0.66 16.23 -11.43
N ILE A 251 0.49 15.28 -10.52
CA ILE A 251 1.06 13.93 -10.64
C ILE A 251 0.56 13.21 -11.88
N PHE A 252 -0.69 13.43 -12.25
CA PHE A 252 -1.27 12.92 -13.51
C PHE A 252 -0.43 13.31 -14.73
N LEU A 253 -0.05 14.59 -14.83
CA LEU A 253 0.77 15.09 -15.95
C LEU A 253 2.21 14.62 -15.87
N VAL A 254 2.78 14.57 -14.67
CA VAL A 254 4.14 14.08 -14.45
C VAL A 254 4.24 12.58 -14.79
N GLY A 255 3.24 11.79 -14.40
CA GLY A 255 3.15 10.38 -14.78
C GLY A 255 3.09 10.20 -16.30
N MET A 256 2.29 11.00 -16.99
CA MET A 256 2.24 10.99 -18.46
C MET A 256 3.58 11.41 -19.09
N ALA A 257 4.23 12.46 -18.55
CA ALA A 257 5.55 12.90 -19.03
C ALA A 257 6.60 11.78 -18.86
N ALA A 258 6.62 11.11 -17.71
CA ALA A 258 7.51 9.97 -17.45
C ALA A 258 7.22 8.80 -18.40
N ALA A 259 5.95 8.55 -18.71
CA ALA A 259 5.53 7.54 -19.68
C ALA A 259 6.02 7.88 -21.10
N ILE A 260 5.90 9.13 -21.53
CA ILE A 260 6.40 9.59 -22.84
C ILE A 260 7.93 9.45 -22.89
N VAL A 261 8.64 9.83 -21.83
CA VAL A 261 10.10 9.64 -21.75
C VAL A 261 10.47 8.16 -21.86
N THR A 262 9.72 7.27 -21.19
CA THR A 262 9.92 5.82 -21.34
C THR A 262 9.70 5.35 -22.77
N MET A 263 8.64 5.81 -23.43
CA MET A 263 8.36 5.52 -24.83
C MET A 263 9.55 5.91 -25.73
N MET A 264 10.08 7.11 -25.55
CA MET A 264 11.21 7.61 -26.33
C MET A 264 12.47 6.78 -26.11
N LEU A 265 12.80 6.47 -24.85
CA LEU A 265 13.98 5.69 -24.48
C LEU A 265 13.89 4.22 -24.90
N ALA A 266 12.69 3.68 -24.95
CA ALA A 266 12.41 2.31 -25.42
C ALA A 266 12.25 2.23 -26.96
N HIS A 267 12.27 3.37 -27.67
CA HIS A 267 12.00 3.46 -29.12
C HIS A 267 10.66 2.82 -29.51
N ALA A 268 9.67 2.87 -28.61
CA ALA A 268 8.34 2.34 -28.87
C ALA A 268 7.53 3.29 -29.77
N SER A 269 6.74 2.73 -30.70
CA SER A 269 5.84 3.55 -31.49
C SER A 269 4.74 4.16 -30.60
N PRO A 270 4.21 5.37 -30.92
CA PRO A 270 3.16 5.99 -30.13
C PRO A 270 1.93 5.10 -29.93
N LYS A 271 1.51 4.39 -30.99
CA LYS A 271 0.38 3.46 -30.94
C LYS A 271 0.64 2.29 -29.99
N GLN A 272 1.84 1.71 -30.01
CA GLN A 272 2.20 0.62 -29.10
C GLN A 272 2.32 1.14 -27.66
N ALA A 273 2.93 2.30 -27.47
CA ALA A 273 3.06 2.93 -26.17
C ALA A 273 1.70 3.20 -25.51
N GLU A 274 0.71 3.69 -26.25
CA GLU A 274 -0.65 3.87 -25.77
C GLU A 274 -1.27 2.55 -25.28
N LEU A 275 -1.14 1.47 -26.07
CA LEU A 275 -1.62 0.14 -25.67
C LEU A 275 -0.93 -0.36 -24.39
N ASP A 276 0.36 -0.14 -24.27
CA ASP A 276 1.14 -0.58 -23.11
C ASP A 276 0.83 0.25 -21.86
N MET A 277 0.63 1.58 -22.00
CA MET A 277 0.12 2.44 -20.94
C MET A 277 -1.25 1.96 -20.44
N MET A 278 -2.17 1.63 -21.35
CA MET A 278 -3.51 1.15 -20.98
C MET A 278 -3.49 -0.21 -20.30
N LYS A 279 -2.52 -1.08 -20.59
CA LYS A 279 -2.32 -2.33 -19.83
C LYS A 279 -2.03 -2.04 -18.36
N GLY A 280 -1.25 -0.99 -18.03
CA GLY A 280 -0.99 -0.57 -16.66
C GLY A 280 -2.29 -0.23 -15.92
N VAL A 281 -3.18 0.51 -16.56
CA VAL A 281 -4.51 0.83 -15.99
C VAL A 281 -5.35 -0.43 -15.81
N SER A 282 -5.36 -1.34 -16.81
CA SER A 282 -6.15 -2.58 -16.74
C SER A 282 -5.72 -3.54 -15.64
N LEU A 283 -4.41 -3.58 -15.30
CA LEU A 283 -3.88 -4.39 -14.21
C LEU A 283 -4.48 -4.04 -12.85
N ILE A 284 -4.94 -2.79 -12.68
CA ILE A 284 -5.52 -2.31 -11.43
C ILE A 284 -6.93 -1.74 -11.59
N ALA A 285 -7.66 -2.16 -12.60
CA ALA A 285 -9.06 -1.78 -12.75
C ALA A 285 -9.86 -2.04 -11.46
N THR A 286 -9.62 -3.18 -10.78
CA THR A 286 -10.24 -3.50 -9.49
C THR A 286 -9.87 -2.51 -8.37
N PRO A 287 -8.59 -2.19 -8.09
CA PRO A 287 -8.22 -1.11 -7.18
C PRO A 287 -8.86 0.24 -7.50
N LEU A 288 -8.94 0.61 -8.77
CA LEU A 288 -9.55 1.88 -9.20
C LEU A 288 -11.04 1.94 -8.84
N VAL A 289 -11.79 0.91 -9.22
CA VAL A 289 -13.23 0.80 -8.89
C VAL A 289 -13.46 0.77 -7.38
N ALA A 290 -12.61 0.02 -6.65
CA ALA A 290 -12.67 -0.02 -5.18
C ALA A 290 -12.47 1.36 -4.55
N THR A 291 -11.52 2.16 -5.05
CA THR A 291 -11.27 3.53 -4.57
C THR A 291 -12.49 4.41 -4.77
N ILE A 292 -13.09 4.41 -5.95
CA ILE A 292 -14.31 5.18 -6.23
C ILE A 292 -15.43 4.76 -5.27
N GLY A 293 -15.61 3.44 -5.06
CA GLY A 293 -16.61 2.91 -4.13
C GLY A 293 -16.39 3.36 -2.68
N PHE A 294 -15.15 3.35 -2.19
CA PHE A 294 -14.82 3.79 -0.84
C PHE A 294 -15.02 5.31 -0.65
N LEU A 295 -14.68 6.11 -1.65
CA LEU A 295 -14.91 7.56 -1.59
C LEU A 295 -16.40 7.92 -1.66
N PHE A 296 -17.16 7.22 -2.47
CA PHE A 296 -18.62 7.33 -2.48
C PHE A 296 -19.20 6.97 -1.10
N MET A 297 -18.81 5.82 -0.55
CA MET A 297 -19.23 5.40 0.80
C MET A 297 -18.84 6.43 1.87
N SER A 298 -17.63 6.98 1.81
CA SER A 298 -17.15 8.04 2.73
C SER A 298 -18.06 9.27 2.67
N THR A 299 -18.47 9.69 1.48
CA THR A 299 -19.40 10.82 1.32
C THR A 299 -20.78 10.49 1.90
N VAL A 300 -21.32 9.29 1.63
CA VAL A 300 -22.60 8.86 2.20
C VAL A 300 -22.57 8.83 3.73
N ILE A 301 -21.51 8.27 4.33
CA ILE A 301 -21.30 8.24 5.79
C ILE A 301 -21.42 9.64 6.39
N ARG A 302 -20.82 10.64 5.74
CA ARG A 302 -20.92 12.04 6.17
C ARG A 302 -22.34 12.58 6.03
N GLU A 303 -22.96 12.42 4.87
CA GLU A 303 -24.27 13.01 4.54
C GLU A 303 -25.43 12.40 5.34
N ILE A 304 -25.36 11.11 5.71
CA ILE A 304 -26.36 10.48 6.60
C ILE A 304 -26.17 10.85 8.08
N GLY A 305 -25.15 11.67 8.41
CA GLY A 305 -24.87 12.13 9.78
C GLY A 305 -24.21 11.07 10.68
N MET A 306 -23.67 9.99 10.12
CA MET A 306 -23.01 8.94 10.91
C MET A 306 -21.72 9.45 11.57
N VAL A 307 -21.01 10.39 10.93
CA VAL A 307 -19.83 11.05 11.51
C VAL A 307 -20.20 11.76 12.82
N GLN A 308 -21.31 12.49 12.84
CA GLN A 308 -21.77 13.18 14.06
C GLN A 308 -22.15 12.19 15.17
N THR A 309 -22.85 11.10 14.82
CA THR A 309 -23.21 10.06 15.79
C THR A 309 -21.98 9.40 16.41
N VAL A 310 -20.96 9.11 15.60
CA VAL A 310 -19.67 8.56 16.09
C VAL A 310 -18.94 9.62 16.94
N SER A 311 -18.94 10.89 16.51
CA SER A 311 -18.32 11.99 17.24
C SER A 311 -18.91 12.13 18.64
N ASP A 312 -20.22 12.15 18.76
CA ASP A 312 -20.93 12.31 20.06
C ASP A 312 -20.56 11.17 21.02
N PHE A 313 -20.34 9.96 20.48
CA PHE A 313 -19.96 8.79 21.26
C PHE A 313 -18.48 8.80 21.71
N VAL A 314 -17.56 9.24 20.84
CA VAL A 314 -16.11 9.15 21.09
C VAL A 314 -15.48 10.47 21.55
N SER A 315 -16.19 11.60 21.50
CA SER A 315 -15.67 12.93 21.85
C SER A 315 -15.00 13.01 23.23
N PRO A 316 -15.50 12.34 24.30
CA PRO A 316 -14.84 12.39 25.60
C PRO A 316 -13.42 11.83 25.58
N VAL A 317 -13.15 10.85 24.71
CA VAL A 317 -11.86 10.21 24.56
C VAL A 317 -10.95 11.01 23.60
N LEU A 318 -11.52 11.50 22.48
CA LEU A 318 -10.79 12.28 21.48
C LEU A 318 -10.30 13.64 22.00
N SER A 319 -10.93 14.19 23.05
CA SER A 319 -10.52 15.48 23.63
C SER A 319 -9.09 15.49 24.20
N VAL A 320 -8.52 14.32 24.49
CA VAL A 320 -7.17 14.22 25.08
C VAL A 320 -6.07 14.35 23.99
N GLN A 321 -6.12 13.53 22.94
CA GLN A 321 -5.15 13.58 21.84
C GLN A 321 -5.71 12.84 20.62
N PRO A 322 -6.45 13.56 19.73
CA PRO A 322 -7.25 12.93 18.68
C PRO A 322 -6.43 12.10 17.68
N VAL A 323 -5.23 12.57 17.32
CA VAL A 323 -4.37 11.88 16.34
C VAL A 323 -3.81 10.57 16.90
N LEU A 324 -3.38 10.55 18.16
CA LEU A 324 -2.85 9.33 18.80
C LEU A 324 -3.96 8.30 19.04
N ILE A 325 -5.15 8.76 19.40
CA ILE A 325 -6.32 7.88 19.55
C ILE A 325 -6.70 7.27 18.21
N LEU A 326 -6.70 8.08 17.15
CA LEU A 326 -6.94 7.58 15.79
C LEU A 326 -5.92 6.51 15.39
N PHE A 327 -4.63 6.70 15.73
CA PHE A 327 -3.62 5.67 15.50
C PHE A 327 -3.93 4.37 16.27
N ALA A 328 -4.34 4.46 17.54
CA ALA A 328 -4.70 3.29 18.34
C ALA A 328 -5.93 2.55 17.77
N VAL A 329 -6.97 3.28 17.34
CA VAL A 329 -8.14 2.72 16.66
C VAL A 329 -7.72 2.05 15.36
N ALA A 330 -6.86 2.69 14.56
CA ALA A 330 -6.35 2.14 13.32
C ALA A 330 -5.54 0.85 13.56
N PHE A 331 -4.69 0.84 14.57
CA PHE A 331 -3.90 -0.32 14.96
C PHE A 331 -4.81 -1.51 15.34
N LEU A 332 -5.78 -1.29 16.22
CA LEU A 332 -6.74 -2.32 16.62
C LEU A 332 -7.55 -2.83 15.43
N THR A 333 -8.02 -1.92 14.59
CA THR A 333 -8.79 -2.27 13.39
C THR A 333 -7.96 -3.11 12.42
N GLY A 334 -6.71 -2.73 12.15
CA GLY A 334 -5.80 -3.51 11.30
C GLY A 334 -5.47 -4.88 11.90
N PHE A 335 -5.29 -4.96 13.22
CA PHE A 335 -5.07 -6.21 13.93
C PHE A 335 -6.27 -7.15 13.85
N MET A 336 -7.49 -6.63 14.00
CA MET A 336 -8.72 -7.42 13.99
C MET A 336 -9.12 -7.86 12.58
N THR A 337 -9.06 -6.95 11.61
CA THR A 337 -9.52 -7.21 10.24
C THR A 337 -8.51 -7.98 9.41
N GLN A 338 -7.23 -7.88 9.74
CA GLN A 338 -6.11 -8.42 8.94
C GLN A 338 -6.19 -8.02 7.46
N SER A 339 -6.83 -6.91 7.16
CA SER A 339 -7.07 -6.40 5.81
C SER A 339 -7.03 -4.88 5.78
N TYR A 340 -6.11 -4.32 5.00
CA TYR A 340 -6.03 -2.87 4.82
C TYR A 340 -7.30 -2.31 4.18
N ALA A 341 -7.84 -3.00 3.18
CA ALA A 341 -9.07 -2.60 2.51
C ALA A 341 -10.31 -2.65 3.45
N ALA A 342 -10.42 -3.67 4.30
CA ALA A 342 -11.51 -3.73 5.27
C ALA A 342 -11.37 -2.68 6.39
N SER A 343 -10.13 -2.34 6.75
CA SER A 343 -9.85 -1.34 7.79
C SER A 343 -10.37 0.05 7.40
N VAL A 344 -10.30 0.45 6.13
CA VAL A 344 -10.74 1.78 5.70
C VAL A 344 -12.22 2.01 5.99
N ALA A 345 -13.03 0.98 5.87
CA ALA A 345 -14.47 1.05 6.14
C ALA A 345 -14.76 1.51 7.59
N VAL A 346 -13.97 1.03 8.53
CA VAL A 346 -14.06 1.45 9.94
C VAL A 346 -13.39 2.80 10.17
N LEU A 347 -12.25 3.05 9.54
CA LEU A 347 -11.42 4.21 9.83
C LEU A 347 -11.95 5.52 9.26
N VAL A 348 -12.69 5.49 8.15
CA VAL A 348 -13.21 6.72 7.53
C VAL A 348 -14.05 7.56 8.48
N PRO A 349 -15.03 7.02 9.21
CA PRO A 349 -15.77 7.79 10.21
C PRO A 349 -14.87 8.38 11.30
N PHE A 350 -13.95 7.61 11.85
CA PHE A 350 -13.04 8.08 12.89
C PHE A 350 -12.08 9.16 12.39
N LEU A 351 -11.56 9.02 11.16
CA LEU A 351 -10.74 10.04 10.52
C LEU A 351 -11.53 11.36 10.35
N GLN A 352 -12.78 11.28 9.87
CA GLN A 352 -13.62 12.45 9.69
C GLN A 352 -13.92 13.14 11.03
N VAL A 353 -14.22 12.37 12.09
CA VAL A 353 -14.39 12.92 13.45
C VAL A 353 -13.11 13.58 13.95
N THR A 354 -11.96 12.94 13.77
CA THR A 354 -10.67 13.51 14.16
C THR A 354 -10.40 14.85 13.45
N LEU A 355 -10.70 14.93 12.16
CA LEU A 355 -10.58 16.19 11.39
C LEU A 355 -11.54 17.28 11.91
N GLN A 356 -12.75 16.93 12.35
CA GLN A 356 -13.71 17.87 12.93
C GLN A 356 -13.24 18.45 14.27
N THR A 357 -12.35 17.78 15.01
CA THR A 357 -11.73 18.36 16.22
C THR A 357 -10.70 19.45 15.91
N GLY A 358 -10.41 19.72 14.64
CA GLY A 358 -9.37 20.66 14.22
C GLY A 358 -7.96 20.05 14.19
N ALA A 359 -7.85 18.72 14.34
CA ALA A 359 -6.55 18.03 14.24
C ALA A 359 -5.95 18.18 12.83
N ASP A 360 -4.63 18.24 12.77
CA ASP A 360 -3.90 18.37 11.50
C ASP A 360 -4.26 17.25 10.52
N PRO A 361 -4.66 17.56 9.28
CA PRO A 361 -5.09 16.57 8.29
C PRO A 361 -3.98 15.58 7.92
N PHE A 362 -2.72 16.05 7.84
CA PHE A 362 -1.59 15.22 7.49
C PHE A 362 -1.27 14.20 8.59
N ALA A 363 -1.20 14.67 9.85
CA ALA A 363 -0.99 13.82 11.01
C ALA A 363 -2.12 12.77 11.16
N SER A 364 -3.37 13.20 10.96
CA SER A 364 -4.54 12.32 11.03
C SER A 364 -4.54 11.25 9.94
N ALA A 365 -4.25 11.62 8.70
CA ALA A 365 -4.13 10.65 7.61
C ALA A 365 -2.98 9.67 7.83
N PHE A 366 -1.83 10.16 8.29
CA PHE A 366 -0.69 9.32 8.60
C PHE A 366 -1.00 8.32 9.71
N ALA A 367 -1.65 8.76 10.80
CA ALA A 367 -2.10 7.93 11.91
C ALA A 367 -3.04 6.81 11.45
N ALA A 368 -4.11 7.18 10.73
CA ALA A 368 -5.11 6.24 10.22
C ALA A 368 -4.48 5.19 9.30
N ALA A 369 -3.71 5.64 8.31
CA ALA A 369 -3.14 4.77 7.32
C ALA A 369 -2.03 3.87 7.86
N SER A 370 -1.14 4.40 8.70
CA SER A 370 0.02 3.65 9.21
C SER A 370 -0.36 2.71 10.34
N GLY A 371 -1.28 3.10 11.21
CA GLY A 371 -1.76 2.25 12.30
C GLY A 371 -2.30 0.91 11.78
N CYS A 372 -3.16 0.91 10.77
CA CYS A 372 -3.78 -0.33 10.29
C CYS A 372 -2.92 -1.12 9.30
N SER A 373 -2.16 -0.45 8.43
CA SER A 373 -1.49 -1.14 7.32
C SER A 373 -0.29 -1.98 7.71
N LEU A 374 0.39 -1.67 8.83
CA LEU A 374 1.54 -2.44 9.32
C LEU A 374 1.09 -3.71 10.04
N ILE A 375 0.18 -3.57 10.99
CA ILE A 375 -0.20 -4.66 11.89
C ILE A 375 -1.01 -5.76 11.22
N GLN A 376 -1.64 -5.51 10.08
CA GLN A 376 -2.46 -6.49 9.35
C GLN A 376 -1.70 -7.76 8.96
N TYR A 377 -0.38 -7.75 8.92
CA TYR A 377 0.46 -8.92 8.60
C TYR A 377 0.92 -9.70 9.83
N PHE A 378 0.50 -9.30 11.02
CA PHE A 378 0.98 -9.89 12.27
C PHE A 378 0.44 -11.32 12.51
N LEU A 379 -0.84 -11.56 12.21
CA LEU A 379 -1.46 -12.87 12.32
C LEU A 379 -1.39 -13.63 10.99
N THR A 380 -1.52 -14.95 11.07
CA THR A 380 -1.49 -15.83 9.88
C THR A 380 -2.80 -15.84 9.10
N GLY A 381 -3.88 -15.26 9.64
CA GLY A 381 -5.20 -15.25 9.00
C GLY A 381 -5.45 -14.11 8.01
N GLY A 382 -4.61 -13.08 8.02
CA GLY A 382 -4.75 -11.89 7.19
C GLY A 382 -4.23 -12.10 5.76
N PRO A 383 -3.53 -11.13 5.17
CA PRO A 383 -2.96 -11.30 3.84
C PRO A 383 -1.79 -12.29 3.87
N VAL A 384 -2.10 -13.47 4.32
CA VAL A 384 -1.33 -14.72 4.14
C VAL A 384 -0.91 -14.84 2.68
N ALA A 385 -1.62 -14.15 1.78
CA ALA A 385 -1.31 -14.07 0.37
C ALA A 385 0.17 -13.81 0.08
N ALA A 386 0.83 -12.90 0.82
CA ALA A 386 2.24 -12.65 0.60
C ALA A 386 3.11 -13.86 0.98
N LEU A 387 2.95 -14.41 2.19
CA LEU A 387 3.70 -15.61 2.62
C LEU A 387 3.28 -16.87 1.85
N SER A 388 1.99 -17.09 1.63
CA SER A 388 1.51 -18.28 0.92
C SER A 388 1.99 -18.38 -0.52
N THR A 389 2.28 -17.25 -1.17
CA THR A 389 2.87 -17.25 -2.51
C THR A 389 4.38 -17.43 -2.51
N VAL A 390 5.05 -17.03 -1.45
CA VAL A 390 6.52 -17.10 -1.33
C VAL A 390 6.99 -18.48 -0.84
N ILE A 391 6.27 -19.09 0.10
CA ILE A 391 6.64 -20.38 0.70
C ILE A 391 6.83 -21.51 -0.35
N PRO A 392 5.95 -21.70 -1.35
CA PRO A 392 6.12 -22.79 -2.32
C PRO A 392 7.40 -22.70 -3.16
N VAL A 393 7.97 -21.51 -3.31
CA VAL A 393 9.17 -21.26 -4.13
C VAL A 393 10.45 -21.19 -3.32
N ILE A 394 10.38 -21.34 -1.99
CA ILE A 394 11.54 -21.38 -1.09
C ILE A 394 11.53 -22.69 -0.31
N PRO A 395 12.20 -23.75 -0.82
CA PRO A 395 12.19 -25.05 -0.18
C PRO A 395 12.66 -25.04 1.27
N GLY A 396 11.94 -25.73 2.14
CA GLY A 396 12.22 -25.79 3.58
C GLY A 396 11.66 -24.62 4.39
N SER A 397 10.94 -23.70 3.76
CA SER A 397 10.14 -22.68 4.48
C SER A 397 8.74 -23.17 4.80
N ASP A 398 8.17 -22.65 5.88
CA ASP A 398 6.80 -22.91 6.31
C ASP A 398 6.12 -21.63 6.80
N LEU A 399 4.78 -21.61 6.74
CA LEU A 399 3.97 -20.44 7.05
C LEU A 399 4.18 -19.96 8.49
N LYS A 400 4.19 -20.89 9.45
CA LYS A 400 4.30 -20.59 10.88
C LYS A 400 5.67 -20.01 11.23
N GLY A 401 6.74 -20.64 10.74
CA GLY A 401 8.11 -20.20 10.98
C GLY A 401 8.43 -18.85 10.32
N ALA A 402 8.00 -18.64 9.07
CA ALA A 402 8.20 -17.40 8.35
C ALA A 402 7.40 -16.25 9.01
N ASN A 403 6.15 -16.49 9.42
CA ASN A 403 5.36 -15.48 10.13
C ASN A 403 5.94 -15.17 11.52
N ALA A 404 6.40 -16.19 12.28
CA ALA A 404 7.07 -15.99 13.56
C ALA A 404 8.35 -15.12 13.42
N PHE A 405 9.07 -15.29 12.33
CA PHE A 405 10.23 -14.43 12.03
C PHE A 405 9.81 -12.99 11.73
N GLN A 406 8.68 -12.75 11.04
CA GLN A 406 8.21 -11.41 10.68
C GLN A 406 7.73 -10.58 11.88
N ARG A 407 7.05 -11.20 12.85
CA ARG A 407 6.32 -10.52 13.93
C ARG A 407 7.11 -9.44 14.68
N PRO A 408 8.32 -9.69 15.19
CA PRO A 408 9.08 -8.65 15.89
C PRO A 408 9.43 -7.45 15.02
N SER A 409 9.69 -7.69 13.73
CA SER A 409 9.99 -6.62 12.77
C SER A 409 8.75 -5.80 12.45
N ILE A 410 7.59 -6.43 12.35
CA ILE A 410 6.30 -5.75 12.17
C ILE A 410 6.00 -4.85 13.38
N LEU A 411 6.16 -5.35 14.60
CA LEU A 411 5.97 -4.55 15.82
C LEU A 411 6.94 -3.36 15.88
N PHE A 412 8.18 -3.56 15.44
CA PHE A 412 9.14 -2.47 15.35
C PHE A 412 8.70 -1.41 14.33
N GLY A 413 8.21 -1.82 13.15
CA GLY A 413 7.63 -0.91 12.17
C GLY A 413 6.42 -0.13 12.73
N CYS A 414 5.55 -0.81 13.49
CA CYS A 414 4.43 -0.16 14.18
C CYS A 414 4.92 0.87 15.22
N LEU A 415 5.98 0.54 15.97
CA LEU A 415 6.58 1.48 16.92
C LEU A 415 7.16 2.71 16.22
N VAL A 416 7.88 2.53 15.11
CA VAL A 416 8.41 3.64 14.31
C VAL A 416 7.27 4.51 13.79
N ALA A 417 6.21 3.90 13.24
CA ALA A 417 5.04 4.63 12.77
C ALA A 417 4.33 5.39 13.92
N PHE A 418 4.25 4.80 15.10
CA PHE A 418 3.70 5.46 16.28
C PHE A 418 4.56 6.68 16.70
N ILE A 419 5.88 6.54 16.70
CA ILE A 419 6.80 7.66 17.02
C ILE A 419 6.63 8.79 16.01
N ILE A 420 6.57 8.48 14.71
CA ILE A 420 6.33 9.48 13.66
C ILE A 420 4.96 10.16 13.89
N THR A 421 3.91 9.36 14.17
CA THR A 421 2.58 9.90 14.49
C THR A 421 2.61 10.83 15.69
N ALA A 422 3.31 10.43 16.76
CA ALA A 422 3.44 11.27 17.96
C ALA A 422 4.19 12.58 17.64
N CYS A 423 5.28 12.53 16.89
CA CYS A 423 5.96 13.74 16.44
C CYS A 423 5.02 14.66 15.64
N LEU A 424 4.27 14.12 14.70
CA LEU A 424 3.33 14.90 13.89
C LEU A 424 2.15 15.45 14.70
N ALA A 425 1.74 14.77 15.77
CA ALA A 425 0.62 15.17 16.62
C ALA A 425 0.96 16.34 17.57
N PHE A 426 2.26 16.59 17.80
CA PHE A 426 2.74 17.65 18.69
C PHE A 426 3.50 18.77 17.96
N LEU A 427 3.58 18.72 16.64
CA LEU A 427 4.07 19.81 15.78
C LEU A 427 2.92 20.77 15.42
#